data_bbe913980674f8495a7c0479774d25d9
#
_entry.id   bbe913980674f8495a7c0479774d25d9
#
_cell.length_a   1.000
_cell.length_b   1.000
_cell.length_c   1.000
_cell.angle_alpha   90.00
_cell.angle_beta   90.00
_cell.angle_gamma   90.00
#
_symmetry.space_group_name_H-M   'P 1'
#
loop_
_entity.id
_entity.type
_entity.pdbx_description
1 polymer ?
#
loop_
_entity_poly.entity_id
_entity_poly.type
_entity_poly.pdbx_seq_one_letter_code
_entity_poly.pdbx_strand_id
1 'polypeptide(L)'
;MKLIFRYKNKDRNELEDLITEAYKDVSAQFQSELDDLCVRVHNNKKDFNKQIGRETESWHVASATKGEVDIMHFDAFEKETSHKKEDFLPILKHEITHLFIEKITRDKAVPKWLSEGLSSYVSKQYKNIKHPVYVEENFCEKLGTPAGWDKHSNYYAYNTAALFVGFLAEKYSLNKLIELLSNINKNYFYPDFIKKFETVFGKTLNETEKIFVNEINK
;
A
#
# COMPACT_ATOMS: atom_id res chain seq x y z
N MET A 1 -18.73 8.35 -6.43
CA MET A 1 -17.37 8.54 -6.99
C MET A 1 -17.43 9.07 -8.41
N LYS A 2 -16.59 10.04 -8.74
CA LYS A 2 -16.34 10.48 -10.11
C LYS A 2 -15.00 9.92 -10.57
N LEU A 3 -15.00 9.05 -11.60
CA LEU A 3 -13.77 8.55 -12.21
C LEU A 3 -13.28 9.56 -13.27
N ILE A 4 -12.07 10.05 -13.11
CA ILE A 4 -11.37 10.89 -14.07
C ILE A 4 -10.22 10.06 -14.64
N PHE A 5 -10.36 9.66 -15.91
CA PHE A 5 -9.40 8.79 -16.57
C PHE A 5 -8.66 9.54 -17.67
N ARG A 6 -7.35 9.66 -17.54
CA ARG A 6 -6.47 10.39 -18.45
C ARG A 6 -5.65 9.43 -19.33
N TYR A 7 -6.31 8.88 -20.35
CA TYR A 7 -5.69 8.03 -21.36
C TYR A 7 -6.46 8.08 -22.67
N LYS A 8 -5.79 7.99 -23.82
CA LYS A 8 -6.42 8.27 -25.13
C LYS A 8 -6.18 7.18 -26.20
N ASN A 9 -5.65 6.01 -25.84
CA ASN A 9 -5.37 4.95 -26.82
C ASN A 9 -6.53 3.96 -26.99
N LYS A 10 -6.37 3.02 -27.92
CA LYS A 10 -7.39 2.04 -28.37
C LYS A 10 -7.87 1.07 -27.27
N ASP A 11 -7.02 0.78 -26.31
CA ASP A 11 -7.24 -0.11 -25.14
C ASP A 11 -7.84 0.61 -23.92
N ARG A 12 -8.35 1.81 -24.15
CA ARG A 12 -8.98 2.63 -23.10
C ARG A 12 -10.07 1.88 -22.34
N ASN A 13 -10.91 1.12 -23.02
CA ASN A 13 -12.02 0.41 -22.38
C ASN A 13 -11.51 -0.70 -21.46
N GLU A 14 -10.49 -1.49 -21.88
CA GLU A 14 -9.86 -2.50 -21.03
C GLU A 14 -9.30 -1.89 -19.76
N LEU A 15 -8.62 -0.75 -19.86
CA LEU A 15 -8.08 -0.04 -18.71
C LEU A 15 -9.18 0.53 -17.80
N GLU A 16 -10.26 1.09 -18.34
CA GLU A 16 -11.40 1.57 -17.54
C GLU A 16 -12.06 0.43 -16.77
N ASP A 17 -12.17 -0.75 -17.36
CA ASP A 17 -12.71 -1.94 -16.69
C ASP A 17 -11.80 -2.39 -15.54
N LEU A 18 -10.48 -2.46 -15.76
CA LEU A 18 -9.51 -2.81 -14.72
C LEU A 18 -9.49 -1.78 -13.57
N ILE A 19 -9.57 -0.49 -13.88
CA ILE A 19 -9.64 0.57 -12.88
C ILE A 19 -10.93 0.47 -12.07
N THR A 20 -12.04 0.21 -12.74
CA THR A 20 -13.35 0.05 -12.09
C THR A 20 -13.37 -1.18 -11.19
N GLU A 21 -12.79 -2.30 -11.65
CA GLU A 21 -12.64 -3.51 -10.84
C GLU A 21 -11.78 -3.24 -9.60
N ALA A 22 -10.60 -2.64 -9.79
CA ALA A 22 -9.70 -2.33 -8.68
C ALA A 22 -10.37 -1.46 -7.63
N TYR A 23 -11.05 -0.40 -8.07
CA TYR A 23 -11.79 0.49 -7.16
C TYR A 23 -12.90 -0.23 -6.40
N LYS A 24 -13.74 -1.01 -7.07
CA LYS A 24 -14.84 -1.75 -6.44
C LYS A 24 -14.33 -2.72 -5.37
N ASP A 25 -13.26 -3.45 -5.68
CA ASP A 25 -12.67 -4.40 -4.75
C ASP A 25 -12.12 -3.71 -3.49
N VAL A 26 -11.39 -2.60 -3.66
CA VAL A 26 -10.83 -1.85 -2.53
C VAL A 26 -11.94 -1.17 -1.73
N SER A 27 -12.88 -0.50 -2.40
CA SER A 27 -14.03 0.15 -1.78
C SER A 27 -14.84 -0.82 -0.91
N ALA A 28 -15.08 -2.04 -1.41
CA ALA A 28 -15.80 -3.07 -0.66
C ALA A 28 -15.06 -3.50 0.60
N GLN A 29 -13.71 -3.62 0.55
CA GLN A 29 -12.91 -3.98 1.72
C GLN A 29 -12.89 -2.88 2.78
N PHE A 30 -12.84 -1.62 2.37
CA PHE A 30 -12.90 -0.47 3.29
C PHE A 30 -14.34 -0.08 3.70
N GLN A 31 -15.36 -0.65 3.07
CA GLN A 31 -16.78 -0.29 3.27
C GLN A 31 -16.98 1.24 3.16
N SER A 32 -16.28 1.86 2.23
CA SER A 32 -16.23 3.31 2.03
C SER A 32 -16.05 3.63 0.54
N GLU A 33 -16.31 4.87 0.16
CA GLU A 33 -16.11 5.36 -1.21
C GLU A 33 -15.19 6.57 -1.22
N LEU A 34 -14.38 6.72 -2.27
CA LEU A 34 -13.69 7.99 -2.55
C LEU A 34 -14.68 8.95 -3.22
N ASP A 35 -14.51 10.25 -3.00
CA ASP A 35 -15.33 11.27 -3.66
C ASP A 35 -15.00 11.31 -5.16
N ASP A 36 -13.70 11.39 -5.48
CA ASP A 36 -13.14 11.33 -6.81
C ASP A 36 -11.95 10.34 -6.86
N LEU A 37 -11.74 9.74 -8.03
CA LEU A 37 -10.55 8.97 -8.35
C LEU A 37 -10.03 9.44 -9.71
N CYS A 38 -8.83 9.99 -9.74
CA CYS A 38 -8.14 10.35 -10.97
C CYS A 38 -7.04 9.32 -11.26
N VAL A 39 -7.13 8.62 -12.40
CA VAL A 39 -6.09 7.68 -12.84
C VAL A 39 -5.46 8.20 -14.11
N ARG A 40 -4.14 8.35 -14.10
CA ARG A 40 -3.32 8.76 -15.24
C ARG A 40 -2.43 7.60 -15.65
N VAL A 41 -2.59 7.14 -16.89
CA VAL A 41 -1.81 6.02 -17.43
C VAL A 41 -0.72 6.56 -18.36
N HIS A 42 0.52 6.12 -18.12
CA HIS A 42 1.71 6.52 -18.87
C HIS A 42 2.18 5.41 -19.81
N ASN A 43 2.44 5.75 -21.08
CA ASN A 43 2.80 4.76 -22.10
C ASN A 43 4.23 4.19 -21.94
N ASN A 44 5.08 4.84 -21.17
CA ASN A 44 6.48 4.46 -20.98
C ASN A 44 7.05 5.02 -19.68
N LYS A 45 8.22 4.51 -19.28
CA LYS A 45 8.92 4.90 -18.06
C LYS A 45 9.32 6.38 -18.05
N LYS A 46 9.71 6.92 -19.21
CA LYS A 46 10.14 8.33 -19.31
C LYS A 46 9.00 9.29 -18.98
N ASP A 47 7.78 9.01 -19.51
CA ASP A 47 6.61 9.86 -19.24
C ASP A 47 6.17 9.72 -17.76
N PHE A 48 6.23 8.52 -17.21
CA PHE A 48 6.01 8.27 -15.78
C PHE A 48 6.99 9.05 -14.92
N ASN A 49 8.29 8.92 -15.15
CA ASN A 49 9.34 9.63 -14.40
C ASN A 49 9.19 11.15 -14.49
N LYS A 50 8.83 11.67 -15.69
CA LYS A 50 8.54 13.09 -15.87
C LYS A 50 7.37 13.55 -14.99
N GLN A 51 6.32 12.75 -14.87
CA GLN A 51 5.16 13.05 -14.02
C GLN A 51 5.52 12.99 -12.54
N ILE A 52 6.29 11.97 -12.12
CA ILE A 52 6.76 11.82 -10.74
C ILE A 52 7.82 12.87 -10.36
N GLY A 53 8.48 13.48 -11.35
CA GLY A 53 9.47 14.53 -11.15
C GLY A 53 10.88 14.02 -10.81
N ARG A 54 11.14 12.72 -10.94
CA ARG A 54 12.44 12.09 -10.72
C ARG A 54 12.60 10.80 -11.51
N GLU A 55 13.83 10.35 -11.68
CA GLU A 55 14.10 8.99 -12.13
C GLU A 55 13.69 8.00 -11.03
N THR A 56 13.02 6.94 -11.42
CA THR A 56 12.54 5.89 -10.51
C THR A 56 13.17 4.54 -10.86
N GLU A 57 13.28 3.68 -9.86
CA GLU A 57 13.81 2.33 -10.00
C GLU A 57 12.94 1.51 -10.95
N SER A 58 13.49 0.43 -11.54
CA SER A 58 12.79 -0.40 -12.54
C SER A 58 11.48 -1.00 -12.01
N TRP A 59 11.40 -1.28 -10.73
CA TRP A 59 10.21 -1.83 -10.09
C TRP A 59 9.14 -0.77 -9.72
N HIS A 60 9.49 0.52 -9.69
CA HIS A 60 8.56 1.60 -9.32
C HIS A 60 7.74 2.03 -10.56
N VAL A 61 6.58 1.51 -10.71
CA VAL A 61 5.72 1.65 -11.90
C VAL A 61 4.40 2.37 -11.65
N ALA A 62 4.10 2.67 -10.39
CA ALA A 62 2.89 3.39 -9.99
C ALA A 62 3.16 4.25 -8.74
N SER A 63 2.30 5.22 -8.52
CA SER A 63 2.35 6.10 -7.34
C SER A 63 0.98 6.72 -7.10
N ALA A 64 0.56 6.78 -5.84
CA ALA A 64 -0.66 7.45 -5.43
C ALA A 64 -0.35 8.66 -4.55
N THR A 65 -1.04 9.76 -4.79
CA THR A 65 -0.95 10.96 -3.95
C THR A 65 -2.13 11.89 -4.19
N LYS A 66 -2.69 12.44 -3.13
CA LYS A 66 -3.73 13.50 -3.17
C LYS A 66 -4.89 13.21 -4.13
N GLY A 67 -5.44 11.99 -4.06
CA GLY A 67 -6.58 11.60 -4.88
C GLY A 67 -6.25 11.21 -6.33
N GLU A 68 -4.96 11.20 -6.70
CA GLU A 68 -4.51 10.78 -8.03
C GLU A 68 -3.65 9.51 -7.96
N VAL A 69 -3.79 8.66 -8.98
CA VAL A 69 -2.92 7.51 -9.23
C VAL A 69 -2.26 7.72 -10.58
N ASP A 70 -0.93 7.71 -10.58
CA ASP A 70 -0.10 7.61 -11.79
C ASP A 70 0.39 6.18 -11.92
N ILE A 71 0.17 5.54 -13.08
CA ILE A 71 0.59 4.16 -13.34
C ILE A 71 1.08 4.00 -14.78
N MET A 72 2.11 3.21 -14.97
CA MET A 72 2.56 2.84 -16.31
C MET A 72 1.56 1.86 -16.95
N HIS A 73 1.42 1.94 -18.27
CA HIS A 73 0.63 0.99 -19.03
C HIS A 73 1.22 -0.43 -18.93
N PHE A 74 0.39 -1.45 -18.84
CA PHE A 74 0.85 -2.84 -18.68
C PHE A 74 1.73 -3.33 -19.85
N ASP A 75 1.54 -2.83 -21.09
CA ASP A 75 2.42 -3.14 -22.20
C ASP A 75 3.85 -2.59 -22.04
N ALA A 76 4.03 -1.56 -21.20
CA ALA A 76 5.34 -1.02 -20.87
C ALA A 76 6.02 -1.81 -19.74
N PHE A 77 5.25 -2.54 -18.92
CA PHE A 77 5.80 -3.30 -17.80
C PHE A 77 6.88 -4.29 -18.27
N GLU A 78 6.53 -5.19 -19.18
CA GLU A 78 7.45 -6.22 -19.65
C GLU A 78 8.64 -5.69 -20.46
N LYS A 79 8.49 -4.53 -21.07
CA LYS A 79 9.52 -3.93 -21.93
C LYS A 79 10.55 -3.10 -21.14
N GLU A 80 10.10 -2.44 -20.08
CA GLU A 80 10.87 -1.39 -19.40
C GLU A 80 11.06 -1.62 -17.90
N THR A 81 10.46 -2.71 -17.36
CA THR A 81 10.44 -2.98 -15.92
C THR A 81 10.59 -4.48 -15.61
N SER A 82 10.59 -4.84 -14.33
CA SER A 82 10.56 -6.22 -13.87
C SER A 82 9.15 -6.81 -13.74
N HIS A 83 8.10 -6.02 -14.01
CA HIS A 83 6.71 -6.43 -13.87
C HIS A 83 6.15 -7.04 -15.15
N LYS A 84 5.05 -7.79 -14.99
CA LYS A 84 4.29 -8.39 -16.07
C LYS A 84 2.89 -7.78 -16.15
N LYS A 85 2.16 -8.06 -17.26
CA LYS A 85 0.79 -7.56 -17.45
C LYS A 85 -0.14 -7.94 -16.27
N GLU A 86 -0.02 -9.14 -15.75
CA GLU A 86 -0.82 -9.62 -14.62
C GLU A 86 -0.60 -8.86 -13.31
N ASP A 87 0.52 -8.16 -13.16
CA ASP A 87 0.81 -7.36 -11.98
C ASP A 87 0.05 -6.03 -11.98
N PHE A 88 -0.51 -5.61 -13.12
CA PHE A 88 -1.17 -4.30 -13.26
C PHE A 88 -2.33 -4.12 -12.28
N LEU A 89 -3.25 -5.08 -12.23
CA LEU A 89 -4.42 -4.99 -11.35
C LEU A 89 -4.05 -5.02 -9.85
N PRO A 90 -3.18 -5.92 -9.36
CA PRO A 90 -2.66 -5.87 -7.99
C PRO A 90 -1.97 -4.54 -7.66
N ILE A 91 -1.11 -4.01 -8.53
CA ILE A 91 -0.43 -2.73 -8.31
C ILE A 91 -1.45 -1.58 -8.25
N LEU A 92 -2.42 -1.55 -9.15
CA LEU A 92 -3.46 -0.53 -9.13
C LEU A 92 -4.30 -0.57 -7.84
N LYS A 93 -4.66 -1.77 -7.34
CA LYS A 93 -5.33 -1.94 -6.04
C LYS A 93 -4.47 -1.44 -4.88
N HIS A 94 -3.16 -1.66 -4.93
CA HIS A 94 -2.21 -1.16 -3.95
C HIS A 94 -2.25 0.38 -3.89
N GLU A 95 -2.14 1.04 -5.04
CA GLU A 95 -2.15 2.50 -5.11
C GLU A 95 -3.51 3.10 -4.69
N ILE A 96 -4.61 2.51 -5.13
CA ILE A 96 -5.95 2.95 -4.70
C ILE A 96 -6.10 2.80 -3.18
N THR A 97 -5.51 1.78 -2.57
CA THR A 97 -5.53 1.60 -1.10
C THR A 97 -4.89 2.77 -0.37
N HIS A 98 -3.78 3.33 -0.88
CA HIS A 98 -3.19 4.53 -0.31
C HIS A 98 -4.17 5.71 -0.27
N LEU A 99 -5.00 5.89 -1.29
CA LEU A 99 -6.01 6.95 -1.32
C LEU A 99 -7.11 6.74 -0.25
N PHE A 100 -7.50 5.50 0.02
CA PHE A 100 -8.43 5.19 1.12
C PHE A 100 -7.79 5.45 2.49
N ILE A 101 -6.51 5.14 2.66
CA ILE A 101 -5.75 5.46 3.87
C ILE A 101 -5.70 6.98 4.07
N GLU A 102 -5.35 7.76 3.04
CA GLU A 102 -5.34 9.23 3.06
C GLU A 102 -6.71 9.78 3.49
N LYS A 103 -7.79 9.30 2.87
CA LYS A 103 -9.16 9.71 3.21
C LYS A 103 -9.51 9.43 4.68
N ILE A 104 -9.26 8.21 5.16
CA ILE A 104 -9.62 7.80 6.53
C ILE A 104 -8.81 8.61 7.55
N THR A 105 -7.54 8.83 7.30
CA THR A 105 -6.64 9.56 8.20
C THR A 105 -6.71 11.08 8.01
N ARG A 106 -7.50 11.57 7.05
CA ARG A 106 -7.60 12.99 6.67
C ARG A 106 -6.21 13.57 6.36
N ASP A 107 -5.48 12.88 5.49
CA ASP A 107 -4.11 13.20 5.06
C ASP A 107 -3.08 13.25 6.21
N LYS A 108 -3.36 12.61 7.33
CA LYS A 108 -2.38 12.49 8.40
C LYS A 108 -1.41 11.36 8.08
N ALA A 109 -0.13 11.63 8.29
CA ALA A 109 0.90 10.62 8.12
C ALA A 109 0.68 9.44 9.07
N VAL A 110 0.85 8.24 8.55
CA VAL A 110 0.80 6.97 9.28
C VAL A 110 2.16 6.29 9.25
N PRO A 111 2.42 5.29 10.11
CA PRO A 111 3.63 4.50 9.98
C PRO A 111 3.77 3.92 8.58
N LYS A 112 4.96 4.02 8.00
CA LYS A 112 5.20 3.56 6.63
C LYS A 112 4.90 2.07 6.48
N TRP A 113 5.31 1.24 7.45
CA TRP A 113 4.99 -0.19 7.45
C TRP A 113 3.47 -0.48 7.45
N LEU A 114 2.66 0.36 8.12
CA LEU A 114 1.22 0.17 8.15
C LEU A 114 0.59 0.51 6.79
N SER A 115 0.99 1.63 6.19
CA SER A 115 0.51 2.05 4.88
C SER A 115 0.85 1.02 3.80
N GLU A 116 2.12 0.67 3.65
CA GLU A 116 2.59 -0.28 2.63
C GLU A 116 2.08 -1.70 2.87
N GLY A 117 2.09 -2.13 4.13
CA GLY A 117 1.59 -3.46 4.51
C GLY A 117 0.09 -3.62 4.24
N LEU A 118 -0.71 -2.59 4.55
CA LEU A 118 -2.15 -2.63 4.29
C LEU A 118 -2.45 -2.61 2.79
N SER A 119 -1.72 -1.80 2.01
CA SER A 119 -1.84 -1.78 0.56
C SER A 119 -1.46 -3.14 -0.06
N SER A 120 -0.42 -3.79 0.45
CA SER A 120 -0.01 -5.15 0.02
C SER A 120 -1.03 -6.22 0.43
N TYR A 121 -1.66 -6.09 1.59
CA TYR A 121 -2.70 -7.02 2.05
C TYR A 121 -3.98 -6.90 1.21
N VAL A 122 -4.50 -5.69 1.04
CA VAL A 122 -5.73 -5.41 0.28
C VAL A 122 -5.58 -5.81 -1.19
N SER A 123 -4.43 -5.53 -1.80
CA SER A 123 -4.10 -5.93 -3.17
C SER A 123 -3.77 -7.42 -3.34
N LYS A 124 -3.66 -8.17 -2.24
CA LYS A 124 -3.25 -9.58 -2.18
C LYS A 124 -1.80 -9.85 -2.61
N GLN A 125 -0.98 -8.83 -2.74
CA GLN A 125 0.45 -8.97 -3.10
C GLN A 125 1.23 -9.73 -2.01
N TYR A 126 0.83 -9.65 -0.73
CA TYR A 126 1.45 -10.39 0.37
C TYR A 126 1.48 -11.90 0.16
N LYS A 127 0.54 -12.46 -0.62
CA LYS A 127 0.48 -13.89 -0.94
C LYS A 127 1.62 -14.37 -1.85
N ASN A 128 2.27 -13.44 -2.53
CA ASN A 128 3.39 -13.74 -3.44
C ASN A 128 4.75 -13.70 -2.72
N ILE A 129 4.78 -13.39 -1.42
CA ILE A 129 6.01 -13.39 -0.64
C ILE A 129 6.47 -14.83 -0.41
N LYS A 130 7.69 -15.12 -0.88
CA LYS A 130 8.30 -16.45 -0.75
C LYS A 130 8.91 -16.60 0.65
N HIS A 131 8.55 -17.67 1.32
CA HIS A 131 9.15 -18.07 2.60
C HIS A 131 10.40 -18.95 2.38
N PRO A 132 11.34 -18.98 3.33
CA PRO A 132 11.35 -18.25 4.59
C PRO A 132 11.76 -16.78 4.42
N VAL A 133 11.14 -15.89 5.21
CA VAL A 133 11.53 -14.49 5.35
C VAL A 133 11.92 -14.28 6.81
N TYR A 134 13.17 -13.87 7.04
CA TYR A 134 13.62 -13.49 8.37
C TYR A 134 13.15 -12.10 8.73
N VAL A 135 12.57 -11.93 9.92
CA VAL A 135 12.10 -10.64 10.44
C VAL A 135 12.83 -10.29 11.73
N GLU A 136 13.37 -9.08 11.77
CA GLU A 136 14.06 -8.55 12.96
C GLU A 136 13.07 -8.02 14.00
N GLU A 137 13.45 -8.06 15.28
CA GLU A 137 12.70 -7.39 16.34
C GLU A 137 12.74 -5.86 16.20
N ASN A 138 11.72 -5.19 16.76
CA ASN A 138 11.55 -3.73 16.75
C ASN A 138 11.47 -3.12 15.33
N PHE A 139 11.01 -3.89 14.34
CA PHE A 139 10.87 -3.40 12.98
C PHE A 139 9.79 -2.33 12.85
N CYS A 140 8.74 -2.33 13.66
CA CYS A 140 7.68 -1.33 13.61
C CYS A 140 8.20 0.09 13.86
N GLU A 141 9.14 0.26 14.79
CA GLU A 141 9.78 1.55 15.03
C GLU A 141 10.73 1.89 13.88
N LYS A 142 11.58 0.93 13.46
CA LYS A 142 12.55 1.11 12.37
C LYS A 142 11.88 1.48 11.04
N LEU A 143 10.78 0.80 10.70
CA LEU A 143 10.06 0.96 9.43
C LEU A 143 8.89 1.96 9.51
N GLY A 144 8.73 2.66 10.62
CA GLY A 144 7.63 3.60 10.82
C GLY A 144 7.80 4.93 10.10
N THR A 145 9.03 5.38 9.90
CA THR A 145 9.35 6.67 9.27
C THR A 145 9.85 6.51 7.83
N PRO A 146 9.70 7.54 6.96
CA PRO A 146 10.29 7.50 5.62
C PRO A 146 11.79 7.21 5.63
N ALA A 147 12.57 7.88 6.47
CA ALA A 147 14.01 7.68 6.56
C ALA A 147 14.40 6.25 7.01
N GLY A 148 13.66 5.69 7.98
CA GLY A 148 13.84 4.30 8.40
C GLY A 148 13.45 3.31 7.30
N TRP A 149 12.35 3.61 6.59
CA TRP A 149 11.91 2.83 5.45
C TRP A 149 12.96 2.77 4.34
N ASP A 150 13.46 3.94 3.90
CA ASP A 150 14.43 4.05 2.81
C ASP A 150 15.74 3.31 3.13
N LYS A 151 16.16 3.31 4.40
CA LYS A 151 17.33 2.56 4.86
C LYS A 151 17.19 1.04 4.67
N HIS A 152 15.96 0.52 4.73
CA HIS A 152 15.63 -0.90 4.69
C HIS A 152 14.75 -1.28 3.48
N SER A 153 14.63 -0.42 2.46
CA SER A 153 13.67 -0.53 1.36
C SER A 153 13.85 -1.76 0.45
N ASN A 154 15.02 -2.40 0.44
CA ASN A 154 15.27 -3.59 -0.35
C ASN A 154 14.48 -4.79 0.18
N TYR A 155 13.35 -5.11 -0.43
CA TYR A 155 12.48 -6.27 -0.16
C TYR A 155 12.14 -6.52 1.32
N TYR A 156 13.10 -6.30 2.22
CA TYR A 156 12.91 -6.51 3.66
C TYR A 156 11.77 -5.66 4.22
N ALA A 157 11.75 -4.35 3.97
CA ALA A 157 10.72 -3.46 4.49
C ALA A 157 9.33 -3.83 3.96
N TYR A 158 9.20 -4.01 2.64
CA TYR A 158 7.93 -4.38 2.01
C TYR A 158 7.42 -5.74 2.47
N ASN A 159 8.28 -6.76 2.46
CA ASN A 159 7.91 -8.11 2.87
C ASN A 159 7.51 -8.15 4.36
N THR A 160 8.30 -7.53 5.23
CA THR A 160 8.01 -7.46 6.66
C THR A 160 6.68 -6.75 6.93
N ALA A 161 6.46 -5.60 6.30
CA ALA A 161 5.21 -4.84 6.43
C ALA A 161 4.00 -5.64 5.95
N ALA A 162 4.09 -6.26 4.77
CA ALA A 162 3.02 -7.04 4.18
C ALA A 162 2.65 -8.27 5.03
N LEU A 163 3.66 -9.00 5.52
CA LEU A 163 3.44 -10.16 6.39
C LEU A 163 2.86 -9.77 7.75
N PHE A 164 3.36 -8.70 8.35
CA PHE A 164 2.86 -8.25 9.65
C PHE A 164 1.42 -7.74 9.58
N VAL A 165 1.10 -6.93 8.57
CA VAL A 165 -0.28 -6.47 8.37
C VAL A 165 -1.20 -7.63 8.00
N GLY A 166 -0.74 -8.60 7.20
CA GLY A 166 -1.44 -9.85 6.95
C GLY A 166 -1.76 -10.60 8.24
N PHE A 167 -0.76 -10.79 9.10
CA PHE A 167 -0.94 -11.39 10.42
C PHE A 167 -1.95 -10.63 11.29
N LEU A 168 -1.89 -9.30 11.33
CA LEU A 168 -2.85 -8.48 12.08
C LEU A 168 -4.27 -8.63 11.53
N ALA A 169 -4.44 -8.62 10.21
CA ALA A 169 -5.72 -8.75 9.56
C ALA A 169 -6.35 -10.14 9.76
N GLU A 170 -5.55 -11.19 9.70
CA GLU A 170 -6.00 -12.58 9.93
C GLU A 170 -6.35 -12.83 11.41
N LYS A 171 -5.57 -12.28 12.33
CA LYS A 171 -5.75 -12.49 13.77
C LYS A 171 -6.85 -11.61 14.39
N TYR A 172 -6.97 -10.37 13.94
CA TYR A 172 -7.84 -9.36 14.55
C TYR A 172 -8.92 -8.82 13.61
N SER A 173 -8.84 -9.02 12.33
CA SER A 173 -9.64 -8.52 11.22
C SER A 173 -9.14 -7.22 10.58
N LEU A 174 -9.46 -7.06 9.28
CA LEU A 174 -9.22 -5.81 8.54
C LEU A 174 -9.93 -4.62 9.19
N ASN A 175 -11.14 -4.83 9.75
CA ASN A 175 -11.89 -3.76 10.42
C ASN A 175 -11.14 -3.15 11.61
N LYS A 176 -10.33 -3.93 12.34
CA LYS A 176 -9.47 -3.42 13.41
C LYS A 176 -8.34 -2.53 12.88
N LEU A 177 -7.80 -2.83 11.73
CA LEU A 177 -6.82 -1.96 11.06
C LEU A 177 -7.46 -0.65 10.58
N ILE A 178 -8.68 -0.71 10.04
CA ILE A 178 -9.46 0.47 9.65
C ILE A 178 -9.82 1.31 10.89
N GLU A 179 -10.20 0.68 11.99
CA GLU A 179 -10.43 1.35 13.27
C GLU A 179 -9.17 2.07 13.77
N LEU A 180 -7.99 1.42 13.68
CA LEU A 180 -6.72 2.05 14.03
C LEU A 180 -6.44 3.29 13.17
N LEU A 181 -6.63 3.20 11.85
CA LEU A 181 -6.47 4.35 10.95
C LEU A 181 -7.42 5.49 11.29
N SER A 182 -8.69 5.18 11.59
CA SER A 182 -9.72 6.18 11.95
C SER A 182 -9.40 6.92 13.25
N ASN A 183 -8.62 6.32 14.13
CA ASN A 183 -8.15 6.95 15.37
C ASN A 183 -6.93 7.86 15.18
N ILE A 184 -6.30 7.87 13.98
CA ILE A 184 -5.16 8.74 13.69
C ILE A 184 -5.67 10.16 13.40
N ASN A 185 -5.47 11.06 14.34
CA ASN A 185 -5.93 12.45 14.29
C ASN A 185 -4.79 13.48 14.21
N LYS A 186 -3.54 13.02 14.23
CA LYS A 186 -2.30 13.80 14.10
C LYS A 186 -1.33 13.06 13.21
N ASN A 187 -0.35 13.77 12.64
CA ASN A 187 0.74 13.13 11.93
C ASN A 187 1.47 12.12 12.82
N TYR A 188 1.99 11.09 12.17
CA TYR A 188 2.67 9.99 12.86
C TYR A 188 3.73 10.48 13.84
N PHE A 189 3.57 10.05 15.07
CA PHE A 189 4.53 10.15 16.16
C PHE A 189 4.48 8.84 16.94
N TYR A 190 5.59 8.13 16.98
CA TYR A 190 5.63 6.76 17.47
C TYR A 190 5.00 6.56 18.87
N PRO A 191 5.33 7.39 19.89
CA PRO A 191 4.73 7.24 21.23
C PRO A 191 3.20 7.40 21.29
N ASP A 192 2.63 8.24 20.42
CA ASP A 192 1.16 8.40 20.33
C ASP A 192 0.53 7.23 19.59
N PHE A 193 1.21 6.74 18.55
CA PHE A 193 0.73 5.63 17.74
C PHE A 193 0.65 4.34 18.54
N ILE A 194 1.66 3.99 19.35
CA ILE A 194 1.66 2.76 20.15
C ILE A 194 0.52 2.73 21.18
N LYS A 195 0.14 3.88 21.76
CA LYS A 195 -1.02 3.99 22.65
C LYS A 195 -2.34 3.72 21.91
N LYS A 196 -2.49 4.25 20.68
CA LYS A 196 -3.67 4.00 19.85
C LYS A 196 -3.74 2.53 19.42
N PHE A 197 -2.60 1.94 19.05
CA PHE A 197 -2.50 0.52 18.73
C PHE A 197 -2.99 -0.33 19.91
N GLU A 198 -2.48 -0.09 21.11
CA GLU A 198 -2.89 -0.81 22.33
C GLU A 198 -4.39 -0.65 22.61
N THR A 199 -4.94 0.54 22.44
CA THR A 199 -6.38 0.80 22.61
C THR A 199 -7.22 -0.05 21.65
N VAL A 200 -6.81 -0.18 20.40
CA VAL A 200 -7.57 -0.90 19.35
C VAL A 200 -7.41 -2.42 19.47
N PHE A 201 -6.19 -2.90 19.71
CA PHE A 201 -5.88 -4.33 19.69
C PHE A 201 -5.89 -5.01 21.08
N GLY A 202 -5.92 -4.23 22.17
CA GLY A 202 -5.87 -4.74 23.55
C GLY A 202 -4.53 -5.37 23.93
N LYS A 203 -3.48 -5.13 23.13
CA LYS A 203 -2.10 -5.57 23.35
C LYS A 203 -1.16 -4.47 22.89
N THR A 204 -0.01 -4.36 23.53
CA THR A 204 1.01 -3.42 23.07
C THR A 204 1.53 -3.81 21.69
N LEU A 205 2.00 -2.81 20.93
CA LEU A 205 2.63 -3.07 19.62
C LEU A 205 3.85 -3.99 19.77
N ASN A 206 4.66 -3.77 20.81
CA ASN A 206 5.87 -4.57 21.06
C ASN A 206 5.54 -6.05 21.38
N GLU A 207 4.51 -6.32 22.21
CA GLU A 207 4.07 -7.70 22.45
C GLU A 207 3.56 -8.37 21.17
N THR A 208 2.79 -7.63 20.36
CA THR A 208 2.23 -8.14 19.12
C THR A 208 3.33 -8.41 18.09
N GLU A 209 4.31 -7.53 17.99
CA GLU A 209 5.50 -7.70 17.16
C GLU A 209 6.30 -8.93 17.55
N LYS A 210 6.57 -9.15 18.85
CA LYS A 210 7.27 -10.35 19.34
C LYS A 210 6.54 -11.64 19.01
N ILE A 211 5.20 -11.65 19.14
CA ILE A 211 4.39 -12.82 18.75
C ILE A 211 4.59 -13.11 17.26
N PHE A 212 4.46 -12.09 16.42
CA PHE A 212 4.65 -12.22 14.97
C PHE A 212 6.05 -12.72 14.61
N VAL A 213 7.11 -12.10 15.15
CA VAL A 213 8.50 -12.50 14.89
C VAL A 213 8.74 -13.97 15.29
N ASN A 214 8.17 -14.41 16.40
CA ASN A 214 8.26 -15.80 16.83
C ASN A 214 7.47 -16.77 15.94
N GLU A 215 6.40 -16.32 15.31
CA GLU A 215 5.63 -17.14 14.37
C GLU A 215 6.31 -17.25 13.01
N ILE A 216 6.87 -16.16 12.49
CA ILE A 216 7.42 -16.11 11.13
C ILE A 216 8.83 -16.70 11.03
N ASN A 217 9.61 -16.72 12.12
CA ASN A 217 10.98 -17.23 12.15
C ASN A 217 11.05 -18.72 12.60
N LYS A 218 9.89 -19.40 12.75
CA LYS A 218 9.81 -20.86 12.99
C LYS A 218 9.89 -21.66 11.69
#